data_0e9ffc51aa0276271607c4154096a4ab
#
_entry.id   0e9ffc51aa0276271607c4154096a4ab
#
_cell.length_a   1.000
_cell.length_b   1.000
_cell.length_c   1.000
_cell.angle_alpha   90.00
_cell.angle_beta   90.00
_cell.angle_gamma   90.00
#
_symmetry.space_group_name_H-M   'P 1'
#
loop_
_entity.id
_entity.type
_entity.pdbx_description
1 polymer ?
#
loop_
_entity_poly.entity_id
_entity_poly.type
_entity_poly.pdbx_seq_one_letter_code
_entity_poly.pdbx_strand_id
1 'polypeptide(L)'
;MSVERRGAAIEIAHLNKVYGNGSAALVALDDINLHVAPGEFLCIVGPSGCGKSTLLRILAGLDQQTSGRIDIQAAGWAVQNAMVFQDSGLFPWMRVASNVGFGLFTRGVPAAEQAVRVEAALKLVGLTKFRNHFPHQLSGGMRQRGAIARAFVTDPAMLLMDEPFAALDAQNRAILQAELVRIWEESGKTVVYITHSIEEALLLGDRTVVMTAQPGRIKEIIDVPFPHPRNLMALSASAAFGRLKLDIWRLLEDEVNRARAEIER
;
A
#
# COMPACT_ATOMS: atom_id res chain seq x y z
N MET A 1 -2.27 -13.61 -22.73
CA MET A 1 -3.43 -12.69 -22.81
C MET A 1 -3.14 -11.57 -21.81
N SER A 2 -3.02 -10.33 -22.27
CA SER A 2 -2.88 -9.18 -21.36
C SER A 2 -4.20 -9.02 -20.59
N VAL A 3 -4.14 -9.12 -19.27
CA VAL A 3 -5.30 -8.79 -18.41
C VAL A 3 -5.61 -7.32 -18.63
N GLU A 4 -6.87 -7.03 -18.97
CA GLU A 4 -7.32 -5.66 -19.13
C GLU A 4 -7.19 -4.94 -17.78
N ARG A 5 -6.31 -3.93 -17.72
CA ARG A 5 -6.08 -3.13 -16.51
C ARG A 5 -7.37 -2.35 -16.19
N ARG A 6 -8.08 -2.76 -15.15
CA ARG A 6 -9.43 -2.26 -14.81
C ARG A 6 -9.49 -1.47 -13.51
N GLY A 7 -8.35 -1.30 -12.82
CA GLY A 7 -8.29 -0.61 -11.54
C GLY A 7 -8.71 0.85 -11.59
N ALA A 8 -8.64 1.53 -10.45
CA ALA A 8 -8.93 2.95 -10.38
C ALA A 8 -7.79 3.77 -11.01
N ALA A 9 -8.13 4.81 -11.77
CA ALA A 9 -7.20 5.89 -12.09
C ALA A 9 -7.20 6.91 -10.96
N ILE A 10 -6.02 7.49 -10.65
CA ILE A 10 -5.87 8.54 -9.64
C ILE A 10 -5.20 9.73 -10.29
N GLU A 11 -5.80 10.92 -10.14
CA GLU A 11 -5.23 12.19 -10.56
C GLU A 11 -5.13 13.11 -9.35
N ILE A 12 -3.92 13.56 -9.03
CA ILE A 12 -3.63 14.47 -7.93
C ILE A 12 -2.99 15.72 -8.51
N ALA A 13 -3.58 16.89 -8.24
CA ALA A 13 -3.07 18.18 -8.72
C ALA A 13 -2.95 19.17 -7.55
N HIS A 14 -1.73 19.68 -7.34
CA HIS A 14 -1.37 20.70 -6.36
C HIS A 14 -1.88 20.40 -4.95
N LEU A 15 -1.81 19.12 -4.54
CA LEU A 15 -2.32 18.68 -3.24
C LEU A 15 -1.41 19.18 -2.13
N ASN A 16 -2.02 19.86 -1.16
CA ASN A 16 -1.36 20.33 0.05
C ASN A 16 -2.08 19.80 1.30
N LYS A 17 -1.32 19.48 2.33
CA LYS A 17 -1.84 19.14 3.66
C LYS A 17 -1.09 19.86 4.74
N VAL A 18 -1.84 20.64 5.52
CA VAL A 18 -1.34 21.37 6.69
C VAL A 18 -2.15 20.92 7.90
N TYR A 19 -1.48 20.56 8.97
CA TYR A 19 -2.08 20.28 10.28
C TYR A 19 -1.89 21.47 11.22
N GLY A 20 -2.89 21.77 12.04
CA GLY A 20 -2.86 22.89 12.96
C GLY A 20 -3.05 24.24 12.27
N ASN A 21 -2.93 25.31 13.05
CA ASN A 21 -3.13 26.71 12.60
C ASN A 21 -2.06 27.64 13.18
N GLY A 22 -1.81 28.76 12.52
CA GLY A 22 -0.90 29.80 12.97
C GLY A 22 0.57 29.34 13.04
N SER A 23 1.28 29.75 14.10
CA SER A 23 2.72 29.44 14.27
C SER A 23 3.03 27.95 14.55
N ALA A 24 2.00 27.16 14.89
CA ALA A 24 2.12 25.73 15.12
C ALA A 24 1.68 24.90 13.90
N ALA A 25 1.47 25.53 12.74
CA ALA A 25 1.07 24.85 11.52
C ALA A 25 2.21 23.94 11.02
N LEU A 26 1.87 22.66 10.78
CA LEU A 26 2.79 21.67 10.25
C LEU A 26 2.41 21.34 8.81
N VAL A 27 3.27 21.71 7.85
CA VAL A 27 3.10 21.33 6.45
C VAL A 27 3.54 19.87 6.30
N ALA A 28 2.57 18.97 6.12
CA ALA A 28 2.83 17.54 5.96
C ALA A 28 3.08 17.18 4.49
N LEU A 29 2.30 17.78 3.58
CA LEU A 29 2.44 17.60 2.13
C LEU A 29 2.41 18.97 1.46
N ASP A 30 3.28 19.15 0.47
CA ASP A 30 3.43 20.41 -0.24
C ASP A 30 3.54 20.15 -1.74
N ASP A 31 2.56 20.66 -2.48
CA ASP A 31 2.44 20.61 -3.94
C ASP A 31 2.62 19.21 -4.56
N ILE A 32 1.90 18.23 -4.04
CA ILE A 32 1.92 16.89 -4.62
C ILE A 32 1.14 16.87 -5.94
N ASN A 33 1.84 16.49 -7.00
CA ASN A 33 1.28 16.27 -8.35
C ASN A 33 1.60 14.83 -8.77
N LEU A 34 0.58 13.98 -8.95
CA LEU A 34 0.77 12.57 -9.22
C LEU A 34 -0.38 12.00 -10.04
N HIS A 35 -0.03 11.31 -11.13
CA HIS A 35 -0.95 10.48 -11.89
C HIS A 35 -0.64 9.00 -11.66
N VAL A 36 -1.68 8.18 -11.41
CA VAL A 36 -1.59 6.72 -11.31
C VAL A 36 -2.56 6.11 -12.33
N ALA A 37 -2.02 5.31 -13.23
CA ALA A 37 -2.83 4.67 -14.27
C ALA A 37 -3.70 3.53 -13.71
N PRO A 38 -4.84 3.21 -14.35
CA PRO A 38 -5.63 2.03 -13.97
C PRO A 38 -4.79 0.77 -14.00
N GLY A 39 -4.85 -0.02 -12.92
CA GLY A 39 -4.12 -1.27 -12.81
C GLY A 39 -2.61 -1.12 -12.61
N GLU A 40 -2.11 0.08 -12.34
CA GLU A 40 -0.71 0.32 -11.99
C GLU A 40 -0.39 -0.14 -10.57
N PHE A 41 0.80 -0.70 -10.36
CA PHE A 41 1.39 -0.92 -9.05
C PHE A 41 2.38 0.22 -8.77
N LEU A 42 1.94 1.23 -8.02
CA LEU A 42 2.77 2.36 -7.64
C LEU A 42 3.37 2.15 -6.25
N CYS A 43 4.70 2.24 -6.14
CA CYS A 43 5.39 2.26 -4.85
C CYS A 43 5.76 3.69 -4.44
N ILE A 44 5.69 3.99 -3.13
CA ILE A 44 6.11 5.27 -2.56
C ILE A 44 7.15 5.01 -1.50
N VAL A 45 8.34 5.60 -1.66
CA VAL A 45 9.44 5.53 -0.70
C VAL A 45 9.84 6.94 -0.23
N GLY A 46 10.41 7.03 0.97
CA GLY A 46 10.86 8.31 1.52
C GLY A 46 11.18 8.18 3.01
N PRO A 47 11.81 9.20 3.63
CA PRO A 47 12.14 9.21 5.04
C PRO A 47 10.91 9.02 5.95
N SER A 48 11.13 8.60 7.19
CA SER A 48 10.07 8.58 8.20
C SER A 48 9.54 9.99 8.45
N GLY A 49 8.21 10.14 8.61
CA GLY A 49 7.58 11.45 8.84
C GLY A 49 7.38 12.33 7.60
N CYS A 50 7.81 11.93 6.41
CA CYS A 50 7.70 12.75 5.19
C CYS A 50 6.28 12.85 4.59
N GLY A 51 5.26 12.31 5.23
CA GLY A 51 3.87 12.46 4.78
C GLY A 51 3.29 11.30 3.95
N LYS A 52 4.00 10.19 3.72
CA LYS A 52 3.51 9.02 2.94
C LYS A 52 2.17 8.50 3.45
N SER A 53 2.08 8.20 4.74
CA SER A 53 0.83 7.71 5.37
C SER A 53 -0.27 8.77 5.35
N THR A 54 0.07 10.06 5.41
CA THR A 54 -0.88 11.17 5.23
C THR A 54 -1.48 11.14 3.83
N LEU A 55 -0.65 11.03 2.79
CA LEU A 55 -1.11 10.92 1.40
C LEU A 55 -2.03 9.71 1.23
N LEU A 56 -1.64 8.55 1.76
CA LEU A 56 -2.43 7.33 1.66
C LEU A 56 -3.79 7.46 2.37
N ARG A 57 -3.84 8.09 3.56
CA ARG A 57 -5.10 8.36 4.27
C ARG A 57 -6.02 9.30 3.52
N ILE A 58 -5.47 10.30 2.85
CA ILE A 58 -6.25 11.20 2.00
C ILE A 58 -6.84 10.44 0.80
N LEU A 59 -6.06 9.58 0.13
CA LEU A 59 -6.54 8.71 -0.95
C LEU A 59 -7.61 7.71 -0.48
N ALA A 60 -7.52 7.26 0.78
CA ALA A 60 -8.52 6.39 1.39
C ALA A 60 -9.82 7.11 1.78
N GLY A 61 -9.86 8.45 1.71
CA GLY A 61 -10.97 9.26 2.22
C GLY A 61 -11.05 9.33 3.75
N LEU A 62 -9.97 8.98 4.46
CA LEU A 62 -9.86 9.01 5.92
C LEU A 62 -9.36 10.36 6.45
N ASP A 63 -8.79 11.18 5.58
CA ASP A 63 -8.36 12.54 5.86
C ASP A 63 -8.67 13.41 4.64
N GLN A 64 -8.63 14.74 4.81
CA GLN A 64 -8.89 15.70 3.75
C GLN A 64 -7.65 16.54 3.49
N GLN A 65 -7.39 16.84 2.22
CA GLN A 65 -6.38 17.81 1.83
C GLN A 65 -6.78 19.23 2.29
N THR A 66 -5.80 20.08 2.55
CA THR A 66 -6.03 21.50 2.85
C THR A 66 -6.33 22.29 1.58
N SER A 67 -5.67 21.96 0.48
CA SER A 67 -5.92 22.54 -0.85
C SER A 67 -5.49 21.58 -1.95
N GLY A 68 -5.78 21.90 -3.20
CA GLY A 68 -5.53 21.04 -4.34
C GLY A 68 -6.71 20.14 -4.69
N ARG A 69 -6.52 19.25 -5.66
CA ARG A 69 -7.58 18.38 -6.18
C ARG A 69 -7.13 16.95 -6.23
N ILE A 70 -8.06 16.04 -5.92
CA ILE A 70 -7.93 14.59 -6.14
C ILE A 70 -9.14 14.14 -6.93
N ASP A 71 -8.91 13.38 -7.99
CA ASP A 71 -9.93 12.70 -8.77
C ASP A 71 -9.59 11.20 -8.81
N ILE A 72 -10.52 10.35 -8.38
CA ILE A 72 -10.37 8.89 -8.39
C ILE A 72 -11.49 8.29 -9.22
N GLN A 73 -11.13 7.72 -10.35
CA GLN A 73 -12.06 7.12 -11.29
C GLN A 73 -11.99 5.58 -11.18
N ALA A 74 -13.04 5.00 -10.59
CA ALA A 74 -13.17 3.57 -10.35
C ALA A 74 -14.46 3.02 -11.00
N ALA A 75 -14.68 3.32 -12.28
CA ALA A 75 -15.88 2.94 -12.99
C ALA A 75 -16.09 1.41 -13.02
N GLY A 76 -17.31 0.98 -12.73
CA GLY A 76 -17.68 -0.45 -12.71
C GLY A 76 -17.31 -1.21 -11.44
N TRP A 77 -16.66 -0.58 -10.45
CA TRP A 77 -16.33 -1.21 -9.18
C TRP A 77 -17.32 -0.85 -8.06
N ALA A 78 -17.79 -1.88 -7.34
CA ALA A 78 -18.68 -1.69 -6.19
C ALA A 78 -17.96 -1.13 -4.97
N VAL A 79 -16.63 -1.36 -4.85
CA VAL A 79 -15.74 -0.84 -3.80
C VAL A 79 -14.64 -0.03 -4.44
N GLN A 80 -14.56 1.25 -4.09
CA GLN A 80 -13.54 2.13 -4.66
C GLN A 80 -12.14 1.77 -4.16
N ASN A 81 -11.94 1.65 -2.84
CA ASN A 81 -10.66 1.30 -2.25
C ASN A 81 -10.80 0.42 -1.01
N ALA A 82 -9.70 -0.25 -0.65
CA ALA A 82 -9.50 -0.84 0.67
C ALA A 82 -8.08 -0.52 1.16
N MET A 83 -7.95 -0.23 2.45
CA MET A 83 -6.68 0.14 3.07
C MET A 83 -6.17 -0.95 4.01
N VAL A 84 -4.88 -1.25 3.89
CA VAL A 84 -4.10 -2.06 4.84
C VAL A 84 -3.18 -1.10 5.59
N PHE A 85 -3.38 -1.00 6.90
CA PHE A 85 -2.59 -0.13 7.77
C PHE A 85 -1.29 -0.83 8.21
N GLN A 86 -0.32 -0.05 8.63
CA GLN A 86 0.92 -0.54 9.23
C GLN A 86 0.63 -1.41 10.45
N ASP A 87 -0.24 -0.95 11.35
CA ASP A 87 -0.86 -1.78 12.36
C ASP A 87 -2.02 -2.57 11.76
N SER A 88 -2.14 -3.84 12.08
CA SER A 88 -3.14 -4.73 11.46
C SER A 88 -4.59 -4.22 11.56
N GLY A 89 -4.90 -3.41 12.57
CA GLY A 89 -6.22 -2.81 12.78
C GLY A 89 -7.37 -3.84 12.84
N LEU A 90 -7.09 -5.09 13.17
CA LEU A 90 -8.12 -6.10 13.38
C LEU A 90 -8.92 -5.77 14.63
N PHE A 91 -10.23 -5.94 14.57
CA PHE A 91 -11.13 -5.75 15.72
C PHE A 91 -10.82 -6.81 16.78
N PRO A 92 -10.31 -6.44 17.97
CA PRO A 92 -9.84 -7.41 18.98
C PRO A 92 -10.95 -8.29 19.55
N TRP A 93 -12.21 -7.84 19.49
CA TRP A 93 -13.39 -8.57 19.93
C TRP A 93 -14.00 -9.51 18.88
N MET A 94 -13.48 -9.50 17.64
CA MET A 94 -13.97 -10.35 16.57
C MET A 94 -12.99 -11.48 16.27
N ARG A 95 -13.52 -12.64 15.89
CA ARG A 95 -12.71 -13.75 15.35
C ARG A 95 -12.13 -13.37 14.00
N VAL A 96 -11.05 -14.04 13.60
CA VAL A 96 -10.35 -13.78 12.31
C VAL A 96 -11.32 -13.85 11.13
N ALA A 97 -12.16 -14.88 11.02
CA ALA A 97 -13.11 -14.99 9.93
C ALA A 97 -14.12 -13.82 9.92
N SER A 98 -14.60 -13.40 11.09
CA SER A 98 -15.52 -12.25 11.20
C SER A 98 -14.82 -10.92 10.88
N ASN A 99 -13.56 -10.76 11.27
CA ASN A 99 -12.73 -9.60 10.87
C ASN A 99 -12.61 -9.53 9.35
N VAL A 100 -12.24 -10.63 8.71
CA VAL A 100 -12.09 -10.69 7.24
C VAL A 100 -13.42 -10.40 6.57
N GLY A 101 -14.51 -11.03 7.00
CA GLY A 101 -15.84 -10.86 6.41
C GLY A 101 -16.55 -9.54 6.74
N PHE A 102 -16.00 -8.69 7.62
CA PHE A 102 -16.68 -7.50 8.12
C PHE A 102 -17.14 -6.55 7.02
N GLY A 103 -16.29 -6.28 6.03
CA GLY A 103 -16.63 -5.40 4.92
C GLY A 103 -17.73 -5.98 3.99
N LEU A 104 -17.86 -7.30 3.89
CA LEU A 104 -18.94 -7.95 3.17
C LEU A 104 -20.25 -7.88 3.96
N PHE A 105 -20.17 -8.10 5.29
CA PHE A 105 -21.32 -8.02 6.20
C PHE A 105 -21.96 -6.63 6.18
N THR A 106 -21.16 -5.57 6.34
CA THR A 106 -21.67 -4.19 6.34
C THR A 106 -22.31 -3.75 5.02
N ARG A 107 -22.00 -4.46 3.94
CA ARG A 107 -22.56 -4.23 2.60
C ARG A 107 -23.76 -5.10 2.28
N GLY A 108 -24.23 -5.92 3.22
CA GLY A 108 -25.38 -6.78 3.06
C GLY A 108 -25.16 -7.95 2.08
N VAL A 109 -23.91 -8.37 1.84
CA VAL A 109 -23.63 -9.54 1.01
C VAL A 109 -24.27 -10.78 1.64
N PRO A 110 -24.93 -11.67 0.89
CA PRO A 110 -25.58 -12.87 1.43
C PRO A 110 -24.58 -13.77 2.20
N ALA A 111 -25.01 -14.35 3.32
CA ALA A 111 -24.13 -15.13 4.22
C ALA A 111 -23.42 -16.28 3.52
N ALA A 112 -24.08 -16.96 2.58
CA ALA A 112 -23.48 -18.04 1.80
C ALA A 112 -22.31 -17.52 0.93
N GLU A 113 -22.46 -16.37 0.29
CA GLU A 113 -21.40 -15.75 -0.50
C GLU A 113 -20.27 -15.24 0.40
N GLN A 114 -20.60 -14.61 1.54
CA GLN A 114 -19.59 -14.21 2.54
C GLN A 114 -18.72 -15.40 2.95
N ALA A 115 -19.32 -16.56 3.25
CA ALA A 115 -18.60 -17.75 3.68
C ALA A 115 -17.57 -18.21 2.63
N VAL A 116 -17.96 -18.23 1.35
CA VAL A 116 -17.08 -18.62 0.24
C VAL A 116 -15.92 -17.62 0.08
N ARG A 117 -16.22 -16.33 0.05
CA ARG A 117 -15.20 -15.27 -0.15
C ARG A 117 -14.23 -15.19 1.03
N VAL A 118 -14.72 -15.32 2.26
CA VAL A 118 -13.90 -15.33 3.48
C VAL A 118 -12.98 -16.53 3.50
N GLU A 119 -13.48 -17.75 3.15
CA GLU A 119 -12.64 -18.95 3.10
C GLU A 119 -11.54 -18.82 2.06
N ALA A 120 -11.85 -18.31 0.87
CA ALA A 120 -10.86 -18.04 -0.17
C ALA A 120 -9.79 -17.05 0.31
N ALA A 121 -10.19 -15.93 0.95
CA ALA A 121 -9.27 -14.94 1.47
C ALA A 121 -8.38 -15.50 2.60
N LEU A 122 -8.94 -16.33 3.50
CA LEU A 122 -8.17 -16.99 4.57
C LEU A 122 -7.17 -18.01 4.04
N LYS A 123 -7.56 -18.75 3.00
CA LYS A 123 -6.68 -19.71 2.33
C LYS A 123 -5.50 -18.99 1.67
N LEU A 124 -5.77 -17.87 0.99
CA LEU A 124 -4.78 -17.03 0.33
C LEU A 124 -3.65 -16.63 1.28
N VAL A 125 -3.99 -16.18 2.49
CA VAL A 125 -3.01 -15.72 3.48
C VAL A 125 -2.57 -16.82 4.46
N GLY A 126 -2.97 -18.07 4.26
CA GLY A 126 -2.59 -19.22 5.10
C GLY A 126 -3.15 -19.17 6.53
N LEU A 127 -4.36 -18.60 6.72
CA LEU A 127 -5.01 -18.47 8.02
C LEU A 127 -6.25 -19.33 8.21
N THR A 128 -6.56 -20.27 7.31
CA THR A 128 -7.75 -21.13 7.39
C THR A 128 -7.88 -21.85 8.75
N LYS A 129 -6.77 -22.41 9.28
CA LYS A 129 -6.77 -23.09 10.58
C LYS A 129 -7.02 -22.16 11.77
N PHE A 130 -6.80 -20.86 11.60
CA PHE A 130 -6.93 -19.82 12.64
C PHE A 130 -8.23 -19.01 12.52
N ARG A 131 -9.15 -19.40 11.65
CA ARG A 131 -10.40 -18.69 11.36
C ARG A 131 -11.23 -18.35 12.61
N ASN A 132 -11.20 -19.20 13.62
CA ASN A 132 -11.95 -19.07 14.86
C ASN A 132 -11.16 -18.40 15.99
N HIS A 133 -9.88 -18.07 15.78
CA HIS A 133 -9.06 -17.39 16.78
C HIS A 133 -9.37 -15.89 16.84
N PHE A 134 -9.09 -15.28 18.00
CA PHE A 134 -9.12 -13.84 18.18
C PHE A 134 -7.75 -13.22 17.87
N PRO A 135 -7.66 -11.91 17.51
CA PRO A 135 -6.40 -11.26 17.20
C PRO A 135 -5.30 -11.41 18.25
N HIS A 136 -5.64 -11.40 19.55
CA HIS A 136 -4.69 -11.57 20.64
C HIS A 136 -4.05 -12.98 20.70
N GLN A 137 -4.63 -13.97 20.03
CA GLN A 137 -4.12 -15.35 19.94
C GLN A 137 -3.19 -15.55 18.73
N LEU A 138 -2.97 -14.49 17.94
CA LEU A 138 -2.15 -14.52 16.71
C LEU A 138 -0.80 -13.83 16.92
N SER A 139 0.22 -14.29 16.19
CA SER A 139 1.48 -13.53 16.07
C SER A 139 1.26 -12.21 15.32
N GLY A 140 2.20 -11.27 15.41
CA GLY A 140 2.14 -10.00 14.67
C GLY A 140 1.97 -10.20 13.17
N GLY A 141 2.76 -11.09 12.58
CA GLY A 141 2.66 -11.43 11.16
C GLY A 141 1.33 -12.10 10.78
N MET A 142 0.75 -12.94 11.65
CA MET A 142 -0.57 -13.52 11.41
C MET A 142 -1.67 -12.46 11.47
N ARG A 143 -1.58 -11.48 12.38
CA ARG A 143 -2.51 -10.34 12.41
C ARG A 143 -2.44 -9.54 11.12
N GLN A 144 -1.23 -9.26 10.63
CA GLN A 144 -1.04 -8.51 9.38
C GLN A 144 -1.61 -9.27 8.18
N ARG A 145 -1.40 -10.58 8.09
CA ARG A 145 -2.03 -11.43 7.08
C ARG A 145 -3.56 -11.38 7.14
N GLY A 146 -4.14 -11.36 8.34
CA GLY A 146 -5.58 -11.17 8.54
C GLY A 146 -6.09 -9.82 8.02
N ALA A 147 -5.33 -8.74 8.23
CA ALA A 147 -5.66 -7.41 7.70
C ALA A 147 -5.62 -7.37 6.17
N ILE A 148 -4.63 -8.02 5.56
CA ILE A 148 -4.52 -8.16 4.10
C ILE A 148 -5.73 -8.94 3.56
N ALA A 149 -6.09 -10.07 4.17
CA ALA A 149 -7.27 -10.85 3.78
C ALA A 149 -8.56 -10.02 3.87
N ARG A 150 -8.71 -9.18 4.91
CA ARG A 150 -9.85 -8.27 5.08
C ARG A 150 -9.94 -7.22 3.97
N ALA A 151 -8.81 -6.72 3.47
CA ALA A 151 -8.78 -5.78 2.37
C ALA A 151 -9.16 -6.47 1.04
N PHE A 152 -8.62 -7.65 0.77
CA PHE A 152 -8.86 -8.37 -0.47
C PHE A 152 -10.28 -8.90 -0.62
N VAL A 153 -10.92 -9.34 0.48
CA VAL A 153 -12.23 -10.00 0.43
C VAL A 153 -13.33 -9.11 -0.15
N THR A 154 -13.18 -7.77 -0.02
CA THR A 154 -14.14 -6.79 -0.53
C THR A 154 -14.04 -6.54 -2.03
N ASP A 155 -13.01 -7.07 -2.68
CA ASP A 155 -12.73 -6.91 -4.11
C ASP A 155 -12.73 -5.42 -4.55
N PRO A 156 -11.81 -4.59 -4.00
CA PRO A 156 -11.78 -3.17 -4.31
C PRO A 156 -11.13 -2.87 -5.65
N ALA A 157 -11.45 -1.72 -6.26
CA ALA A 157 -10.77 -1.19 -7.46
C ALA A 157 -9.31 -0.82 -7.18
N MET A 158 -9.04 -0.38 -5.95
CA MET A 158 -7.73 0.10 -5.51
C MET A 158 -7.37 -0.45 -4.14
N LEU A 159 -6.12 -0.90 -4.01
CA LEU A 159 -5.52 -1.30 -2.73
C LEU A 159 -4.53 -0.24 -2.28
N LEU A 160 -4.74 0.28 -1.07
CA LEU A 160 -3.87 1.25 -0.42
C LEU A 160 -3.15 0.54 0.72
N MET A 161 -1.82 0.46 0.67
CA MET A 161 -1.05 -0.35 1.61
C MET A 161 0.05 0.48 2.28
N ASP A 162 -0.02 0.60 3.60
CA ASP A 162 0.95 1.33 4.43
C ASP A 162 1.87 0.31 5.12
N GLU A 163 3.04 0.07 4.56
CA GLU A 163 4.06 -0.87 5.05
C GLU A 163 3.50 -2.26 5.45
N PRO A 164 2.71 -2.92 4.58
CA PRO A 164 1.89 -4.07 4.97
C PRO A 164 2.70 -5.30 5.38
N PHE A 165 4.00 -5.35 5.08
CA PHE A 165 4.87 -6.48 5.39
C PHE A 165 5.95 -6.19 6.42
N ALA A 166 5.94 -5.01 7.07
CA ALA A 166 6.97 -4.60 8.03
C ALA A 166 7.08 -5.55 9.24
N ALA A 167 5.96 -6.09 9.71
CA ALA A 167 5.91 -7.00 10.86
C ALA A 167 6.19 -8.48 10.53
N LEU A 168 6.57 -8.80 9.29
CA LEU A 168 6.78 -10.17 8.82
C LEU A 168 8.26 -10.54 8.84
N ASP A 169 8.55 -11.81 9.16
CA ASP A 169 9.85 -12.40 8.89
C ASP A 169 10.13 -12.52 7.38
N ALA A 170 11.39 -12.67 6.99
CA ALA A 170 11.82 -12.64 5.60
C ALA A 170 11.15 -13.69 4.70
N GLN A 171 10.90 -14.91 5.22
CA GLN A 171 10.30 -15.99 4.43
C GLN A 171 8.81 -15.73 4.18
N ASN A 172 8.06 -15.39 5.22
CA ASN A 172 6.63 -15.06 5.10
C ASN A 172 6.43 -13.79 4.26
N ARG A 173 7.34 -12.81 4.37
CA ARG A 173 7.33 -11.61 3.53
C ARG A 173 7.46 -11.95 2.06
N ALA A 174 8.47 -12.73 1.68
CA ALA A 174 8.69 -13.13 0.28
C ALA A 174 7.49 -13.90 -0.31
N ILE A 175 6.87 -14.82 0.46
CA ILE A 175 5.68 -15.55 0.04
C ILE A 175 4.51 -14.61 -0.22
N LEU A 176 4.24 -13.67 0.71
CA LEU A 176 3.10 -12.76 0.57
C LEU A 176 3.33 -11.67 -0.49
N GLN A 177 4.56 -11.25 -0.73
CA GLN A 177 4.91 -10.37 -1.84
C GLN A 177 4.63 -11.05 -3.18
N ALA A 178 5.07 -12.30 -3.35
CA ALA A 178 4.79 -13.07 -4.57
C ALA A 178 3.28 -13.26 -4.78
N GLU A 179 2.53 -13.55 -3.72
CA GLU A 179 1.09 -13.71 -3.78
C GLU A 179 0.36 -12.38 -4.07
N LEU A 180 0.81 -11.27 -3.51
CA LEU A 180 0.27 -9.93 -3.81
C LEU A 180 0.45 -9.59 -5.31
N VAL A 181 1.65 -9.82 -5.85
CA VAL A 181 1.93 -9.60 -7.28
C VAL A 181 1.04 -10.47 -8.15
N ARG A 182 0.92 -11.78 -7.83
CA ARG A 182 0.05 -12.70 -8.57
C ARG A 182 -1.40 -12.22 -8.60
N ILE A 183 -1.94 -11.81 -7.44
CA ILE A 183 -3.32 -11.30 -7.35
C ILE A 183 -3.48 -10.01 -8.15
N TRP A 184 -2.51 -9.12 -8.05
CA TRP A 184 -2.51 -7.87 -8.80
C TRP A 184 -2.48 -8.14 -10.31
N GLU A 185 -1.59 -9.00 -10.80
CA GLU A 185 -1.52 -9.39 -12.21
C GLU A 185 -2.83 -10.02 -12.70
N GLU A 186 -3.48 -10.87 -11.89
CA GLU A 186 -4.75 -11.55 -12.25
C GLU A 186 -5.96 -10.60 -12.20
N SER A 187 -5.96 -9.64 -11.27
CA SER A 187 -7.15 -8.80 -11.01
C SER A 187 -7.16 -7.48 -11.76
N GLY A 188 -6.00 -6.98 -12.22
CA GLY A 188 -5.86 -5.68 -12.86
C GLY A 188 -6.18 -4.48 -11.97
N LYS A 189 -6.15 -4.65 -10.62
CA LYS A 189 -6.41 -3.59 -9.64
C LYS A 189 -5.28 -2.58 -9.59
N THR A 190 -5.59 -1.34 -9.22
CA THR A 190 -4.55 -0.35 -8.89
C THR A 190 -4.04 -0.59 -7.47
N VAL A 191 -2.73 -0.48 -7.28
CA VAL A 191 -2.09 -0.61 -5.97
C VAL A 191 -1.25 0.62 -5.70
N VAL A 192 -1.46 1.26 -4.53
CA VAL A 192 -0.54 2.27 -3.99
C VAL A 192 0.07 1.70 -2.72
N TYR A 193 1.38 1.48 -2.77
CA TYR A 193 2.13 0.73 -1.79
C TYR A 193 3.22 1.58 -1.16
N ILE A 194 3.13 1.83 0.14
CA ILE A 194 4.17 2.51 0.89
C ILE A 194 5.13 1.49 1.48
N THR A 195 6.42 1.74 1.31
CA THR A 195 7.48 0.96 1.95
C THR A 195 8.70 1.83 2.24
N HIS A 196 9.51 1.40 3.21
CA HIS A 196 10.86 1.92 3.44
C HIS A 196 11.94 1.08 2.76
N SER A 197 11.57 -0.03 2.13
CA SER A 197 12.48 -0.92 1.42
C SER A 197 12.53 -0.59 -0.08
N ILE A 198 13.67 -0.09 -0.55
CA ILE A 198 13.90 0.12 -1.99
C ILE A 198 13.77 -1.19 -2.76
N GLU A 199 14.21 -2.31 -2.17
CA GLU A 199 14.08 -3.63 -2.81
C GLU A 199 12.62 -3.99 -3.04
N GLU A 200 11.75 -3.81 -2.04
CA GLU A 200 10.30 -4.04 -2.21
C GLU A 200 9.73 -3.16 -3.33
N ALA A 201 10.06 -1.86 -3.33
CA ALA A 201 9.57 -0.94 -4.34
C ALA A 201 9.95 -1.37 -5.77
N LEU A 202 11.19 -1.82 -5.97
CA LEU A 202 11.68 -2.30 -7.26
C LEU A 202 11.18 -3.69 -7.66
N LEU A 203 10.89 -4.55 -6.67
CA LEU A 203 10.39 -5.90 -6.93
C LEU A 203 8.90 -5.90 -7.26
N LEU A 204 8.12 -5.00 -6.65
CA LEU A 204 6.66 -4.99 -6.73
C LEU A 204 6.14 -3.95 -7.72
N GLY A 205 6.70 -2.72 -7.72
CA GLY A 205 6.13 -1.57 -8.41
C GLY A 205 6.42 -1.50 -9.90
N ASP A 206 5.48 -1.00 -10.68
CA ASP A 206 5.71 -0.52 -12.06
C ASP A 206 6.49 0.80 -12.03
N ARG A 207 6.18 1.67 -11.05
CA ARG A 207 6.86 2.94 -10.79
C ARG A 207 7.11 3.12 -9.30
N THR A 208 8.17 3.88 -9.00
CA THR A 208 8.54 4.24 -7.63
C THR A 208 8.59 5.76 -7.50
N VAL A 209 7.78 6.31 -6.61
CA VAL A 209 7.81 7.70 -6.19
C VAL A 209 8.79 7.86 -5.03
N VAL A 210 9.77 8.72 -5.17
CA VAL A 210 10.70 9.12 -4.10
C VAL A 210 10.21 10.44 -3.51
N MET A 211 9.92 10.46 -2.21
CA MET A 211 9.48 11.67 -1.50
C MET A 211 10.63 12.33 -0.75
N THR A 212 10.60 13.67 -0.67
CA THR A 212 11.52 14.47 0.13
C THR A 212 11.28 14.26 1.63
N ALA A 213 12.21 14.70 2.48
CA ALA A 213 11.94 14.96 3.89
C ALA A 213 10.81 16.00 4.04
N GLN A 214 10.32 16.20 5.29
CA GLN A 214 9.23 17.14 5.56
C GLN A 214 9.62 18.59 5.21
N PRO A 215 8.73 19.36 4.53
CA PRO A 215 7.44 18.95 3.99
C PRO A 215 7.58 17.95 2.84
N GLY A 216 6.68 16.93 2.82
CA GLY A 216 6.69 15.90 1.79
C GLY A 216 6.34 16.47 0.41
N ARG A 217 7.27 16.34 -0.52
CA ARG A 217 7.12 16.65 -1.95
C ARG A 217 7.54 15.44 -2.76
N ILE A 218 7.12 15.35 -4.00
CA ILE A 218 7.67 14.37 -4.92
C ILE A 218 9.04 14.87 -5.40
N LYS A 219 10.10 14.13 -5.04
CA LYS A 219 11.47 14.41 -5.49
C LYS A 219 11.69 13.88 -6.89
N GLU A 220 11.28 12.63 -7.13
CA GLU A 220 11.44 11.97 -8.42
C GLU A 220 10.42 10.83 -8.56
N ILE A 221 10.03 10.55 -9.80
CA ILE A 221 9.21 9.39 -10.17
C ILE A 221 10.04 8.54 -11.11
N ILE A 222 10.28 7.28 -10.73
CA ILE A 222 11.19 6.37 -11.43
C ILE A 222 10.39 5.21 -12.00
N ASP A 223 10.48 5.00 -13.31
CA ASP A 223 9.95 3.81 -13.95
C ASP A 223 10.80 2.60 -13.60
N VAL A 224 10.15 1.48 -13.27
CA VAL A 224 10.82 0.22 -12.95
C VAL A 224 10.83 -0.66 -14.20
N PRO A 225 11.95 -0.74 -14.95
CA PRO A 225 11.98 -1.31 -16.31
C PRO A 225 12.06 -2.84 -16.31
N PHE A 226 11.46 -3.48 -15.32
CA PHE A 226 11.46 -4.94 -15.20
C PHE A 226 10.06 -5.47 -15.52
N PRO A 227 9.90 -6.29 -16.57
CA PRO A 227 8.59 -6.79 -16.98
C PRO A 227 8.03 -7.82 -15.96
N HIS A 228 6.71 -7.88 -15.86
CA HIS A 228 6.00 -8.92 -15.15
C HIS A 228 5.70 -10.14 -16.05
N PRO A 229 5.58 -11.37 -15.51
CA PRO A 229 5.80 -11.73 -14.12
C PRO A 229 7.29 -11.71 -13.73
N ARG A 230 7.60 -11.21 -12.53
CA ARG A 230 8.97 -11.10 -12.05
C ARG A 230 9.40 -12.33 -11.27
N ASN A 231 10.55 -12.91 -11.62
CA ASN A 231 11.25 -13.82 -10.73
C ASN A 231 12.07 -12.99 -9.74
N LEU A 232 11.55 -12.83 -8.53
CA LEU A 232 12.12 -11.95 -7.49
C LEU A 232 13.59 -12.30 -7.18
N MET A 233 13.92 -13.60 -7.12
CA MET A 233 15.28 -14.07 -6.81
C MET A 233 16.26 -13.75 -7.94
N ALA A 234 15.89 -14.04 -9.18
CA ALA A 234 16.73 -13.77 -10.34
C ALA A 234 16.91 -12.26 -10.59
N LEU A 235 15.84 -11.49 -10.38
CA LEU A 235 15.86 -10.04 -10.57
C LEU A 235 16.78 -9.37 -9.54
N SER A 236 16.68 -9.70 -8.25
CA SER A 236 17.51 -9.11 -7.19
C SER A 236 19.00 -9.41 -7.37
N ALA A 237 19.36 -10.48 -8.06
CA ALA A 237 20.75 -10.82 -8.40
C ALA A 237 21.27 -10.09 -9.65
N SER A 238 20.43 -9.35 -10.38
CA SER A 238 20.82 -8.70 -11.64
C SER A 238 21.58 -7.38 -11.40
N ALA A 239 22.55 -7.09 -12.26
CA ALA A 239 23.31 -5.84 -12.23
C ALA A 239 22.43 -4.61 -12.51
N ALA A 240 21.37 -4.75 -13.31
CA ALA A 240 20.42 -3.67 -13.61
C ALA A 240 19.62 -3.28 -12.34
N PHE A 241 19.16 -4.28 -11.59
CA PHE A 241 18.49 -4.06 -10.30
C PHE A 241 19.40 -3.38 -9.28
N GLY A 242 20.65 -3.84 -9.17
CA GLY A 242 21.66 -3.24 -8.28
C GLY A 242 21.93 -1.78 -8.59
N ARG A 243 22.02 -1.41 -9.87
CA ARG A 243 22.20 -0.01 -10.29
C ARG A 243 21.00 0.85 -9.92
N LEU A 244 19.79 0.43 -10.28
CA LEU A 244 18.57 1.20 -9.99
C LEU A 244 18.34 1.36 -8.48
N LYS A 245 18.65 0.31 -7.69
CA LYS A 245 18.63 0.38 -6.22
C LYS A 245 19.59 1.44 -5.69
N LEU A 246 20.80 1.51 -6.24
CA LEU A 246 21.80 2.51 -5.84
C LEU A 246 21.38 3.94 -6.22
N ASP A 247 20.76 4.12 -7.37
CA ASP A 247 20.26 5.43 -7.79
C ASP A 247 19.16 5.95 -6.86
N ILE A 248 18.18 5.10 -6.51
CA ILE A 248 17.15 5.45 -5.52
C ILE A 248 17.76 5.70 -4.13
N TRP A 249 18.75 4.88 -3.74
CA TRP A 249 19.44 5.06 -2.46
C TRP A 249 20.07 6.46 -2.37
N ARG A 250 20.78 6.92 -3.39
CA ARG A 250 21.40 8.26 -3.42
C ARG A 250 20.37 9.37 -3.25
N LEU A 251 19.22 9.26 -3.94
CA LEU A 251 18.12 10.22 -3.79
C LEU A 251 17.59 10.28 -2.34
N LEU A 252 17.48 9.11 -1.69
CA LEU A 252 16.98 9.02 -0.31
C LEU A 252 18.02 9.44 0.72
N GLU A 253 19.31 9.15 0.51
CA GLU A 253 20.39 9.48 1.42
C GLU A 253 20.45 10.97 1.72
N ASP A 254 20.34 11.82 0.69
CA ASP A 254 20.27 13.27 0.85
C ASP A 254 19.08 13.69 1.73
N GLU A 255 17.92 13.08 1.53
CA GLU A 255 16.70 13.40 2.28
C GLU A 255 16.76 12.91 3.73
N VAL A 256 17.35 11.73 3.97
CA VAL A 256 17.57 11.21 5.33
C VAL A 256 18.54 12.10 6.10
N ASN A 257 19.60 12.57 5.45
CA ASN A 257 20.58 13.47 6.07
C ASN A 257 19.95 14.84 6.41
N ARG A 258 19.09 15.38 5.53
CA ARG A 258 18.32 16.62 5.81
C ARG A 258 17.37 16.41 7.00
N ALA A 259 16.59 15.33 7.02
CA ALA A 259 15.68 15.04 8.12
C ALA A 259 16.41 14.92 9.48
N ARG A 260 17.60 14.32 9.50
CA ARG A 260 18.42 14.22 10.74
C ARG A 260 18.91 15.59 11.21
N ALA A 261 19.40 16.42 10.29
CA ALA A 261 19.89 17.76 10.63
C ALA A 261 18.77 18.70 11.15
N GLU A 262 17.51 18.46 10.79
CA GLU A 262 16.35 19.20 11.32
C GLU A 262 15.94 18.77 12.74
N ILE A 263 16.12 17.50 13.09
CA ILE A 263 15.83 16.98 14.44
C ILE A 263 16.87 17.44 15.46
N GLU A 264 18.11 17.68 15.04
CA GLU A 264 19.23 18.11 15.89
C GLU A 264 19.25 19.63 16.15
N ARG A 265 18.35 20.40 15.55
CA ARG A 265 18.16 21.85 15.76
C ARG A 265 17.04 22.18 16.73
#